data_780ad7ff50e976979ccdbb1cccfd2d6b
#
_entry.id   780ad7ff50e976979ccdbb1cccfd2d6b
#
_cell.length_a   1.000
_cell.length_b   1.000
_cell.length_c   1.000
_cell.angle_alpha   90.00
_cell.angle_beta   90.00
_cell.angle_gamma   90.00
#
_symmetry.space_group_name_H-M   'P 1'
#
loop_
_entity.id
_entity.type
_entity.pdbx_description
1 polymer ?
#
loop_
_entity_poly.entity_id
_entity_poly.type
_entity_poly.pdbx_seq_one_letter_code
_entity_poly.pdbx_strand_id
1 'polypeptide(L)'
;IAETFPCYIDYNQSTNQYFLKRYHQYGQDDSLYNYLLSAYHIEGMSELAVKHRDKVKLLDAPTGVENVQIILEAIDKQKGIECVYYSFDRATKKQQLLIPYFLKTWEQRWYLAAEPDNHHHGISIFALERMDNIRLTEQKMLPSNDVTADEYWKGSFGVNHSDNQVPERIVIKVYGSQVDYVRALPIHESQKELESNEDYTLFEYHIVPCYN
;
A
#
# COMPACT_ATOMS: atom_id res chain seq x y z
N ILE A 1 17.22 14.30 13.03
CA ILE A 1 15.87 13.68 12.98
C ILE A 1 14.90 14.60 12.20
N ALA A 2 14.96 15.93 12.39
CA ALA A 2 14.09 16.89 11.70
C ALA A 2 14.33 17.00 10.18
N GLU A 3 15.49 16.57 9.69
CA GLU A 3 15.80 16.56 8.24
C GLU A 3 15.30 15.31 7.52
N THR A 4 14.98 14.24 8.26
CA THR A 4 14.62 12.94 7.69
C THR A 4 13.10 12.70 7.76
N PHE A 5 12.41 13.31 8.70
CA PHE A 5 10.95 13.14 8.87
C PHE A 5 10.26 14.52 8.97
N PRO A 6 9.18 14.75 8.22
CA PRO A 6 8.44 16.02 8.26
C PRO A 6 7.57 16.15 9.52
N CYS A 7 8.05 15.70 10.65
CA CYS A 7 7.33 15.69 11.91
C CYS A 7 8.27 15.94 13.10
N TYR A 8 7.69 16.39 14.20
CA TYR A 8 8.40 16.56 15.47
C TYR A 8 7.58 16.01 16.63
N ILE A 9 8.26 15.65 17.70
CA ILE A 9 7.62 15.17 18.93
C ILE A 9 7.23 16.38 19.80
N ASP A 10 5.94 16.48 20.12
CA ASP A 10 5.42 17.47 21.07
C ASP A 10 4.95 16.76 22.35
N TYR A 11 4.99 17.47 23.46
CA TYR A 11 4.64 16.93 24.77
C TYR A 11 3.46 17.69 25.38
N ASN A 12 2.41 16.95 25.71
CA ASN A 12 1.24 17.51 26.41
C ASN A 12 1.38 17.29 27.93
N GLN A 13 1.63 18.37 28.66
CA GLN A 13 1.81 18.33 30.11
C GLN A 13 0.55 17.91 30.87
N SER A 14 -0.65 18.19 30.36
CA SER A 14 -1.91 17.87 31.04
C SER A 14 -2.26 16.38 30.99
N THR A 15 -1.85 15.69 29.93
CA THR A 15 -2.08 14.24 29.74
C THR A 15 -0.85 13.41 29.99
N ASN A 16 0.33 14.03 30.21
CA ASN A 16 1.63 13.39 30.34
C ASN A 16 1.98 12.50 29.14
N GLN A 17 1.63 12.94 27.93
CA GLN A 17 1.82 12.19 26.70
C GLN A 17 2.63 12.95 25.67
N TYR A 18 3.42 12.19 24.90
CA TYR A 18 4.13 12.70 23.73
C TYR A 18 3.28 12.49 22.48
N PHE A 19 3.28 13.48 21.60
CA PHE A 19 2.57 13.45 20.32
C PHE A 19 3.51 13.71 19.16
N LEU A 20 3.32 12.99 18.07
CA LEU A 20 3.95 13.31 16.81
C LEU A 20 3.15 14.41 16.11
N LYS A 21 3.79 15.56 15.84
CA LYS A 21 3.18 16.67 15.09
C LYS A 21 3.92 16.88 13.78
N ARG A 22 3.17 17.24 12.73
CA ARG A 22 3.71 17.58 11.41
C ARG A 22 4.23 19.00 11.35
N TYR A 23 5.26 19.22 10.54
CA TYR A 23 5.52 20.53 9.97
C TYR A 23 4.53 20.78 8.83
N HIS A 24 3.80 21.90 8.88
CA HIS A 24 2.67 22.25 8.00
C HIS A 24 2.98 22.41 6.49
N GLN A 25 4.01 21.79 5.94
CA GLN A 25 4.47 22.03 4.55
C GLN A 25 4.21 20.89 3.55
N TYR A 26 3.61 19.76 3.95
CA TYR A 26 3.33 18.67 3.04
C TYR A 26 1.82 18.44 2.87
N GLY A 27 1.42 18.14 1.62
CA GLY A 27 0.04 18.11 1.15
C GLY A 27 -0.94 17.21 1.94
N GLN A 28 -2.21 17.37 1.64
CA GLN A 28 -3.34 16.85 2.43
C GLN A 28 -3.52 15.34 2.45
N ASP A 29 -2.75 14.59 1.65
CA ASP A 29 -2.88 13.13 1.58
C ASP A 29 -1.57 12.44 1.95
N ASP A 30 -1.49 12.04 3.22
CA ASP A 30 -0.33 11.32 3.74
C ASP A 30 -0.77 10.01 4.38
N SER A 31 -1.19 9.10 3.52
CA SER A 31 -1.58 7.75 3.90
C SER A 31 -0.45 7.01 4.65
N LEU A 32 0.80 7.21 4.23
CA LEU A 32 1.96 6.65 4.92
C LEU A 32 2.13 7.24 6.33
N TYR A 33 1.97 8.56 6.49
CA TYR A 33 2.06 9.18 7.82
C TYR A 33 0.96 8.67 8.74
N ASN A 34 -0.28 8.59 8.26
CA ASN A 34 -1.40 8.08 9.04
C ASN A 34 -1.22 6.59 9.39
N TYR A 35 -0.65 5.80 8.49
CA TYR A 35 -0.28 4.41 8.73
C TYR A 35 0.80 4.30 9.83
N LEU A 36 1.87 5.08 9.74
CA LEU A 36 2.94 5.12 10.75
C LEU A 36 2.42 5.62 12.09
N LEU A 37 1.52 6.62 12.10
CA LEU A 37 0.89 7.13 13.31
C LEU A 37 0.02 6.05 13.97
N SER A 38 -0.75 5.30 13.20
CA SER A 38 -1.54 4.18 13.72
C SER A 38 -0.66 3.08 14.29
N ALA A 39 0.46 2.75 13.62
CA ALA A 39 1.45 1.79 14.13
C ALA A 39 2.08 2.26 15.44
N TYR A 40 2.40 3.56 15.58
CA TYR A 40 2.90 4.16 16.81
C TYR A 40 1.88 4.09 17.95
N HIS A 41 0.60 4.36 17.69
CA HIS A 41 -0.45 4.20 18.70
C HIS A 41 -0.57 2.75 19.19
N ILE A 42 -0.40 1.78 18.29
CA ILE A 42 -0.39 0.36 18.65
C ILE A 42 0.84 0.04 19.52
N GLU A 43 2.00 0.59 19.23
CA GLU A 43 3.21 0.40 20.04
C GLU A 43 3.04 0.97 21.48
N GLY A 44 2.50 2.17 21.62
CA GLY A 44 2.19 2.76 22.93
C GLY A 44 1.14 1.98 23.73
N MET A 45 0.30 1.19 23.05
CA MET A 45 -0.68 0.29 23.67
C MET A 45 -0.12 -1.11 23.96
N SER A 46 1.10 -1.41 23.52
CA SER A 46 1.65 -2.78 23.50
C SER A 46 1.67 -3.44 24.88
N GLU A 47 2.03 -2.72 25.94
CA GLU A 47 2.06 -3.27 27.32
C GLU A 47 0.67 -3.67 27.80
N LEU A 48 -0.35 -2.82 27.57
CA LEU A 48 -1.74 -3.11 27.92
C LEU A 48 -2.31 -4.23 27.04
N ALA A 49 -1.99 -4.25 25.76
CA ALA A 49 -2.42 -5.29 24.83
C ALA A 49 -1.82 -6.65 25.21
N VAL A 50 -0.53 -6.69 25.59
CA VAL A 50 0.14 -7.91 26.08
C VAL A 50 -0.50 -8.38 27.39
N LYS A 51 -0.79 -7.47 28.32
CA LYS A 51 -1.45 -7.78 29.59
C LYS A 51 -2.87 -8.35 29.37
N HIS A 52 -3.56 -7.90 28.36
CA HIS A 52 -4.94 -8.28 28.03
C HIS A 52 -5.06 -9.02 26.70
N ARG A 53 -4.03 -9.81 26.32
CA ARG A 53 -3.98 -10.56 25.05
C ARG A 53 -5.18 -11.48 24.81
N ASP A 54 -5.86 -11.91 25.87
CA ASP A 54 -7.10 -12.68 25.82
C ASP A 54 -8.34 -11.86 25.42
N LYS A 55 -8.22 -10.52 25.45
CA LYS A 55 -9.28 -9.55 25.12
C LYS A 55 -9.06 -8.87 23.76
N VAL A 56 -7.87 -8.98 23.19
CA VAL A 56 -7.50 -8.30 21.94
C VAL A 56 -7.13 -9.33 20.90
N LYS A 57 -7.88 -9.37 19.79
CA LYS A 57 -7.54 -10.17 18.62
C LYS A 57 -7.13 -9.23 17.51
N LEU A 58 -5.85 -9.24 17.18
CA LEU A 58 -5.29 -8.51 16.04
C LEU A 58 -5.30 -9.41 14.81
N LEU A 59 -5.39 -8.77 13.64
CA LEU A 59 -5.02 -9.42 12.40
C LEU A 59 -3.50 -9.55 12.34
N ASP A 60 -3.01 -10.55 11.61
CA ASP A 60 -1.59 -10.69 11.37
C ASP A 60 -1.04 -9.46 10.62
N ALA A 61 0.22 -9.10 10.87
CA ALA A 61 0.87 -8.04 10.10
C ALA A 61 0.87 -8.39 8.61
N PRO A 62 0.82 -7.38 7.72
CA PRO A 62 0.89 -7.64 6.29
C PRO A 62 2.14 -8.46 5.95
N THR A 63 1.95 -9.56 5.23
CA THR A 63 3.05 -10.45 4.83
C THR A 63 4.04 -9.75 3.91
N GLY A 64 5.34 -10.07 4.03
CA GLY A 64 6.41 -9.46 3.26
C GLY A 64 6.93 -8.15 3.85
N VAL A 65 6.44 -7.71 5.02
CA VAL A 65 6.90 -6.46 5.67
C VAL A 65 8.39 -6.48 5.96
N GLU A 66 8.97 -7.64 6.23
CA GLU A 66 10.40 -7.85 6.46
C GLU A 66 11.29 -7.42 5.28
N ASN A 67 10.72 -7.44 4.07
CA ASN A 67 11.41 -7.07 2.84
C ASN A 67 11.24 -5.59 2.44
N VAL A 68 10.36 -4.84 3.10
CA VAL A 68 10.05 -3.45 2.76
C VAL A 68 11.27 -2.55 2.89
N GLN A 69 12.02 -2.69 3.98
CA GLN A 69 13.16 -1.82 4.26
C GLN A 69 14.24 -1.91 3.16
N ILE A 70 14.61 -3.11 2.74
CA ILE A 70 15.65 -3.29 1.70
C ILE A 70 15.20 -2.76 0.33
N ILE A 71 13.90 -2.83 0.05
CA ILE A 71 13.34 -2.30 -1.20
C ILE A 71 13.32 -0.77 -1.19
N LEU A 72 12.92 -0.14 -0.08
CA LEU A 72 13.00 1.32 0.07
C LEU A 72 14.45 1.82 -0.04
N GLU A 73 15.40 1.07 0.53
CA GLU A 73 16.83 1.37 0.37
C GLU A 73 17.30 1.27 -1.08
N ALA A 74 16.77 0.30 -1.85
CA ALA A 74 17.07 0.16 -3.27
C ALA A 74 16.54 1.36 -4.08
N ILE A 75 15.31 1.78 -3.81
CA ILE A 75 14.69 2.97 -4.44
C ILE A 75 15.49 4.23 -4.12
N ASP A 76 15.79 4.47 -2.83
CA ASP A 76 16.55 5.65 -2.38
C ASP A 76 17.93 5.72 -3.04
N LYS A 77 18.64 4.59 -3.10
CA LYS A 77 19.98 4.50 -3.69
C LYS A 77 20.00 4.35 -5.22
N GLN A 78 18.84 4.30 -5.85
CA GLN A 78 18.70 4.06 -7.29
C GLN A 78 19.40 2.76 -7.74
N LYS A 79 19.17 1.68 -7.01
CA LYS A 79 19.74 0.36 -7.28
C LYS A 79 18.66 -0.64 -7.65
N GLY A 80 19.05 -1.61 -8.48
CA GLY A 80 18.24 -2.81 -8.67
C GLY A 80 18.29 -3.75 -7.46
N ILE A 81 17.45 -4.72 -7.47
CA ILE A 81 17.44 -5.83 -6.51
C ILE A 81 17.57 -7.17 -7.23
N GLU A 82 18.42 -8.03 -6.71
CA GLU A 82 18.46 -9.44 -7.06
C GLU A 82 17.69 -10.23 -6.01
N CYS A 83 16.83 -11.13 -6.45
CA CYS A 83 16.08 -12.00 -5.55
C CYS A 83 15.76 -13.35 -6.18
N VAL A 84 15.33 -14.29 -5.37
CA VAL A 84 14.69 -15.53 -5.82
C VAL A 84 13.19 -15.38 -5.63
N TYR A 85 12.43 -15.34 -6.72
CA TYR A 85 10.97 -15.20 -6.69
C TYR A 85 10.27 -16.54 -6.90
N TYR A 86 9.31 -16.85 -6.03
CA TYR A 86 8.46 -18.02 -6.16
C TYR A 86 7.13 -17.65 -6.86
N SER A 87 6.94 -18.17 -8.09
CA SER A 87 5.68 -18.02 -8.83
C SER A 87 4.71 -19.14 -8.46
N PHE A 88 3.52 -18.77 -7.97
CA PHE A 88 2.48 -19.75 -7.65
C PHE A 88 1.92 -20.42 -8.90
N ASP A 89 1.69 -19.69 -9.98
CA ASP A 89 1.10 -20.20 -11.21
C ASP A 89 1.96 -21.29 -11.86
N ARG A 90 3.27 -21.17 -11.73
CA ARG A 90 4.23 -22.09 -12.33
C ARG A 90 4.86 -23.05 -11.32
N ALA A 91 4.57 -22.86 -10.02
CA ALA A 91 5.20 -23.59 -8.92
C ALA A 91 6.74 -23.63 -9.04
N THR A 92 7.37 -22.54 -9.51
CA THR A 92 8.80 -22.47 -9.79
C THR A 92 9.46 -21.31 -9.06
N LYS A 93 10.70 -21.52 -8.62
CA LYS A 93 11.59 -20.47 -8.13
C LYS A 93 12.50 -20.01 -9.27
N LYS A 94 12.59 -18.71 -9.47
CA LYS A 94 13.48 -18.09 -10.48
C LYS A 94 14.27 -16.95 -9.87
N GLN A 95 15.52 -16.84 -10.27
CA GLN A 95 16.28 -15.62 -10.03
C GLN A 95 15.68 -14.49 -10.85
N GLN A 96 15.52 -13.34 -10.20
CA GLN A 96 15.04 -12.10 -10.81
C GLN A 96 16.03 -10.98 -10.51
N LEU A 97 16.24 -10.14 -11.49
CA LEU A 97 16.86 -8.83 -11.35
C LEU A 97 15.78 -7.80 -11.65
N LEU A 98 15.44 -6.98 -10.67
CA LEU A 98 14.30 -6.07 -10.70
C LEU A 98 14.75 -4.64 -10.44
N ILE A 99 14.18 -3.70 -11.17
CA ILE A 99 14.32 -2.27 -10.93
C ILE A 99 13.07 -1.83 -10.17
N PRO A 100 13.15 -1.51 -8.87
CA PRO A 100 11.99 -1.19 -8.05
C PRO A 100 11.43 0.19 -8.40
N TYR A 101 10.10 0.29 -8.43
CA TYR A 101 9.35 1.54 -8.63
C TYR A 101 8.60 1.95 -7.39
N PHE A 102 7.59 1.15 -6.98
CA PHE A 102 6.67 1.49 -5.91
C PHE A 102 6.36 0.29 -5.04
N LEU A 103 5.96 0.57 -3.80
CA LEU A 103 5.37 -0.38 -2.87
C LEU A 103 3.89 -0.07 -2.68
N LYS A 104 3.08 -1.11 -2.56
CA LYS A 104 1.65 -1.02 -2.24
C LYS A 104 1.24 -2.11 -1.27
N THR A 105 0.36 -1.77 -0.33
CA THR A 105 -0.34 -2.77 0.49
C THR A 105 -1.71 -3.07 -0.09
N TRP A 106 -2.09 -4.34 -0.13
CA TRP A 106 -3.43 -4.79 -0.49
C TRP A 106 -3.74 -6.12 0.20
N GLU A 107 -4.93 -6.26 0.77
CA GLU A 107 -5.39 -7.50 1.43
C GLU A 107 -4.31 -8.13 2.33
N GLN A 108 -3.72 -7.33 3.21
CA GLN A 108 -2.69 -7.75 4.18
C GLN A 108 -1.41 -8.32 3.55
N ARG A 109 -1.05 -7.86 2.36
CA ARG A 109 0.21 -8.18 1.70
C ARG A 109 0.91 -6.92 1.22
N TRP A 110 2.23 -6.97 1.20
CA TRP A 110 3.05 -6.00 0.51
C TRP A 110 3.36 -6.45 -0.91
N TYR A 111 3.25 -5.53 -1.83
CA TYR A 111 3.57 -5.73 -3.23
C TYR A 111 4.58 -4.71 -3.70
N LEU A 112 5.49 -5.15 -4.56
CA LEU A 112 6.44 -4.34 -5.29
C LEU A 112 6.00 -4.25 -6.75
N ALA A 113 5.85 -3.05 -7.26
CA ALA A 113 5.84 -2.78 -8.68
C ALA A 113 7.30 -2.58 -9.12
N ALA A 114 7.78 -3.40 -10.02
CA ALA A 114 9.15 -3.37 -10.51
C ALA A 114 9.24 -3.75 -11.98
N GLU A 115 10.27 -3.24 -12.65
CA GLU A 115 10.62 -3.62 -14.02
C GLU A 115 11.66 -4.74 -13.98
N PRO A 116 11.38 -5.93 -14.57
CA PRO A 116 12.40 -6.95 -14.75
C PRO A 116 13.48 -6.49 -15.74
N ASP A 117 14.75 -6.78 -15.45
CA ASP A 117 15.91 -6.34 -16.27
C ASP A 117 15.83 -6.82 -17.73
N ASN A 118 15.05 -7.83 -18.03
CA ASN A 118 14.86 -8.32 -19.41
C ASN A 118 14.08 -7.36 -20.32
N HIS A 119 13.72 -6.18 -19.86
CA HIS A 119 13.12 -5.02 -20.57
C HIS A 119 11.93 -5.31 -21.52
N HIS A 120 11.40 -6.54 -21.55
CA HIS A 120 10.38 -6.93 -22.54
C HIS A 120 8.94 -6.83 -22.03
N HIS A 121 8.71 -6.54 -20.74
CA HIS A 121 7.38 -6.69 -20.13
C HIS A 121 6.88 -5.47 -19.33
N GLY A 122 7.60 -4.35 -19.33
CA GLY A 122 7.21 -3.20 -18.52
C GLY A 122 7.19 -3.50 -17.00
N ILE A 123 6.42 -2.74 -16.25
CA ILE A 123 6.27 -2.91 -14.80
C ILE A 123 5.42 -4.16 -14.52
N SER A 124 5.93 -4.99 -13.62
CA SER A 124 5.26 -6.20 -13.13
C SER A 124 5.09 -6.13 -11.61
N ILE A 125 4.10 -6.86 -11.07
CA ILE A 125 3.78 -6.86 -9.65
C ILE A 125 4.33 -8.13 -8.99
N PHE A 126 5.07 -7.91 -7.90
CA PHE A 126 5.69 -8.97 -7.11
C PHE A 126 5.22 -8.91 -5.67
N ALA A 127 4.64 -9.98 -5.15
CA ALA A 127 4.31 -10.09 -3.74
C ALA A 127 5.58 -10.34 -2.91
N LEU A 128 5.82 -9.50 -1.89
CA LEU A 128 7.07 -9.49 -1.14
C LEU A 128 7.31 -10.79 -0.36
N GLU A 129 6.27 -11.45 0.13
CA GLU A 129 6.37 -12.72 0.85
C GLU A 129 6.84 -13.90 -0.02
N ARG A 130 6.92 -13.69 -1.35
CA ARG A 130 7.43 -14.68 -2.31
C ARG A 130 8.85 -14.39 -2.77
N MET A 131 9.50 -13.39 -2.16
CA MET A 131 10.85 -12.96 -2.49
C MET A 131 11.82 -13.44 -1.42
N ASP A 132 12.74 -14.32 -1.82
CA ASP A 132 13.82 -14.82 -0.96
C ASP A 132 15.16 -14.18 -1.37
N ASN A 133 16.10 -14.09 -0.44
CA ASN A 133 17.51 -13.71 -0.70
C ASN A 133 17.67 -12.37 -1.43
N ILE A 134 16.92 -11.35 -1.02
CA ILE A 134 16.97 -10.03 -1.65
C ILE A 134 18.34 -9.38 -1.37
N ARG A 135 18.96 -8.85 -2.42
CA ARG A 135 20.24 -8.13 -2.37
C ARG A 135 20.19 -6.93 -3.31
N LEU A 136 20.81 -5.83 -2.89
CA LEU A 136 20.98 -4.67 -3.77
C LEU A 136 22.07 -4.95 -4.80
N THR A 137 21.87 -4.48 -6.03
CA THR A 137 22.92 -4.49 -7.05
C THR A 137 24.05 -3.52 -6.68
N GLU A 138 25.24 -3.77 -7.18
CA GLU A 138 26.35 -2.82 -7.01
C GLU A 138 26.15 -1.58 -7.89
N GLN A 139 25.66 -1.80 -9.11
CA GLN A 139 25.45 -0.75 -10.11
C GLN A 139 24.12 -0.02 -9.87
N LYS A 140 24.08 1.25 -10.27
CA LYS A 140 22.84 2.02 -10.32
C LYS A 140 21.96 1.50 -11.45
N MET A 141 20.67 1.34 -11.15
CA MET A 141 19.64 0.96 -12.10
C MET A 141 18.46 1.90 -11.93
N LEU A 142 18.14 2.63 -12.98
CA LEU A 142 17.06 3.61 -12.97
C LEU A 142 15.82 3.03 -13.64
N PRO A 143 14.64 3.36 -13.12
CA PRO A 143 13.37 3.10 -13.81
C PRO A 143 13.38 3.63 -15.25
N SER A 144 12.78 2.89 -16.17
CA SER A 144 12.66 3.30 -17.57
C SER A 144 11.65 4.44 -17.79
N ASN A 145 10.72 4.61 -16.86
CA ASN A 145 9.65 5.61 -16.89
C ASN A 145 9.64 6.42 -15.59
N ASP A 146 9.27 7.70 -15.69
CA ASP A 146 9.05 8.60 -14.56
C ASP A 146 7.55 8.68 -14.27
N VAL A 147 6.96 7.55 -13.84
CA VAL A 147 5.55 7.44 -13.45
C VAL A 147 5.45 7.39 -11.92
N THR A 148 4.43 8.03 -11.36
CA THR A 148 4.15 7.98 -9.92
C THR A 148 3.28 6.76 -9.56
N ALA A 149 3.28 6.37 -8.28
CA ALA A 149 2.42 5.29 -7.79
C ALA A 149 0.92 5.58 -8.02
N ASP A 150 0.51 6.83 -7.79
CA ASP A 150 -0.88 7.26 -7.98
C ASP A 150 -1.30 7.22 -9.46
N GLU A 151 -0.42 7.62 -10.37
CA GLU A 151 -0.68 7.51 -11.81
C GLU A 151 -0.75 6.06 -12.26
N TYR A 152 0.17 5.22 -11.79
CA TYR A 152 0.24 3.81 -12.15
C TYR A 152 -1.00 3.04 -11.72
N TRP A 153 -1.48 3.24 -10.50
CA TRP A 153 -2.67 2.54 -9.99
C TRP A 153 -3.97 3.34 -10.12
N LYS A 154 -3.98 4.42 -10.87
CA LYS A 154 -5.18 5.24 -11.05
C LYS A 154 -6.36 4.41 -11.56
N GLY A 155 -7.44 4.38 -10.80
CA GLY A 155 -8.64 3.59 -11.10
C GLY A 155 -8.47 2.08 -10.96
N SER A 156 -7.31 1.57 -10.52
CA SER A 156 -7.10 0.14 -10.32
C SER A 156 -7.78 -0.35 -9.04
N PHE A 157 -8.52 -1.44 -9.13
CA PHE A 157 -9.01 -2.16 -7.96
C PHE A 157 -8.00 -3.27 -7.60
N GLY A 158 -7.35 -3.15 -6.44
CA GLY A 158 -6.29 -4.07 -6.05
C GLY A 158 -4.90 -3.66 -6.53
N VAL A 159 -4.09 -4.63 -6.90
CA VAL A 159 -2.68 -4.43 -7.29
C VAL A 159 -2.42 -4.59 -8.78
N ASN A 160 -3.37 -5.18 -9.49
CA ASN A 160 -3.23 -5.39 -10.93
C ASN A 160 -3.37 -4.07 -11.69
N HIS A 161 -2.54 -3.90 -12.68
CA HIS A 161 -2.56 -2.78 -13.62
C HIS A 161 -2.64 -3.29 -15.04
N SER A 162 -3.30 -2.54 -15.91
CA SER A 162 -3.37 -2.85 -17.35
C SER A 162 -3.21 -1.57 -18.15
N ASP A 163 -2.12 -1.48 -18.89
CA ASP A 163 -1.78 -0.32 -19.72
C ASP A 163 -2.82 0.02 -20.80
N ASN A 164 -3.65 -0.95 -21.17
CA ASN A 164 -4.59 -0.82 -22.29
C ASN A 164 -6.05 -0.71 -21.87
N GLN A 165 -6.34 -0.66 -20.57
CA GLN A 165 -7.70 -0.57 -20.07
C GLN A 165 -7.99 0.81 -19.49
N VAL A 166 -9.18 1.31 -19.80
CA VAL A 166 -9.70 2.56 -19.23
C VAL A 166 -10.69 2.24 -18.11
N PRO A 167 -10.82 3.10 -17.09
CA PRO A 167 -11.82 2.91 -16.05
C PRO A 167 -13.22 2.83 -16.63
N GLU A 168 -13.96 1.80 -16.28
CA GLU A 168 -15.36 1.63 -16.61
C GLU A 168 -16.26 2.19 -15.50
N ARG A 169 -17.40 2.72 -15.91
CA ARG A 169 -18.42 3.18 -14.97
C ARG A 169 -19.23 2.00 -14.46
N ILE A 170 -19.12 1.74 -13.16
CA ILE A 170 -19.85 0.68 -12.46
C ILE A 170 -20.85 1.34 -11.50
N VAL A 171 -22.10 0.91 -11.52
CA VAL A 171 -23.11 1.37 -10.56
C VAL A 171 -23.61 0.19 -9.74
N ILE A 172 -23.47 0.31 -8.42
CA ILE A 172 -23.89 -0.71 -7.46
C ILE A 172 -25.09 -0.18 -6.68
N LYS A 173 -26.14 -1.02 -6.58
CA LYS A 173 -27.31 -0.76 -5.77
C LYS A 173 -27.17 -1.46 -4.43
N VAL A 174 -27.16 -0.68 -3.36
CA VAL A 174 -26.96 -1.16 -1.98
C VAL A 174 -28.23 -0.96 -1.17
N TYR A 175 -28.64 -1.94 -0.39
CA TYR A 175 -29.90 -1.94 0.35
C TYR A 175 -29.72 -1.91 1.86
N GLY A 176 -30.68 -1.30 2.55
CA GLY A 176 -30.82 -1.34 4.00
C GLY A 176 -29.57 -0.86 4.74
N SER A 177 -29.23 -1.51 5.83
CA SER A 177 -28.11 -1.15 6.69
C SER A 177 -26.73 -1.27 6.03
N GLN A 178 -26.60 -1.97 4.90
CA GLN A 178 -25.34 -2.08 4.16
C GLN A 178 -24.87 -0.73 3.58
N VAL A 179 -25.80 0.19 3.36
CA VAL A 179 -25.50 1.54 2.86
C VAL A 179 -24.53 2.27 3.78
N ASP A 180 -24.76 2.21 5.09
CA ASP A 180 -23.89 2.91 6.05
C ASP A 180 -22.50 2.28 6.14
N TYR A 181 -22.36 0.97 5.96
CA TYR A 181 -21.07 0.31 5.88
C TYR A 181 -20.28 0.77 4.65
N VAL A 182 -20.91 0.86 3.48
CA VAL A 182 -20.27 1.33 2.24
C VAL A 182 -19.89 2.82 2.34
N ARG A 183 -20.68 3.64 3.04
CA ARG A 183 -20.35 5.04 3.30
C ARG A 183 -19.17 5.18 4.26
N ALA A 184 -19.16 4.39 5.34
CA ALA A 184 -18.13 4.46 6.36
C ALA A 184 -16.76 3.97 5.87
N LEU A 185 -16.76 2.99 4.97
CA LEU A 185 -15.54 2.43 4.38
C LEU A 185 -15.71 2.34 2.86
N PRO A 186 -15.34 3.39 2.12
CA PRO A 186 -15.41 3.38 0.66
C PRO A 186 -14.62 2.21 0.05
N ILE A 187 -15.24 1.51 -0.89
CA ILE A 187 -14.65 0.36 -1.58
C ILE A 187 -13.50 0.79 -2.50
N HIS A 188 -13.62 1.99 -3.07
CA HIS A 188 -12.64 2.57 -3.99
C HIS A 188 -12.65 4.09 -3.89
N GLU A 189 -11.53 4.74 -4.17
CA GLU A 189 -11.39 6.21 -4.12
C GLU A 189 -12.38 6.97 -5.00
N SER A 190 -12.78 6.38 -6.13
CA SER A 190 -13.76 6.96 -7.05
C SER A 190 -15.21 6.83 -6.58
N GLN A 191 -15.48 6.30 -5.39
CA GLN A 191 -16.86 6.10 -4.89
C GLN A 191 -17.62 7.41 -4.84
N LYS A 192 -18.79 7.43 -5.48
CA LYS A 192 -19.71 8.55 -5.48
C LYS A 192 -21.13 8.06 -5.27
N GLU A 193 -21.84 8.68 -4.35
CA GLU A 193 -23.25 8.45 -4.14
C GLU A 193 -24.06 9.21 -5.21
N LEU A 194 -24.91 8.52 -5.97
CA LEU A 194 -25.74 9.11 -7.02
C LEU A 194 -27.15 9.43 -6.55
N GLU A 195 -27.76 8.48 -5.85
CA GLU A 195 -29.14 8.54 -5.41
C GLU A 195 -29.28 7.78 -4.10
N SER A 196 -30.08 8.29 -3.19
CA SER A 196 -30.43 7.62 -1.93
C SER A 196 -31.90 7.84 -1.61
N ASN A 197 -32.59 6.76 -1.22
CA ASN A 197 -33.96 6.79 -0.72
C ASN A 197 -34.14 5.79 0.42
N GLU A 198 -35.39 5.56 0.87
CA GLU A 198 -35.66 4.66 2.02
C GLU A 198 -35.31 3.19 1.73
N ASP A 199 -35.36 2.75 0.46
CA ASP A 199 -35.17 1.36 0.06
C ASP A 199 -33.70 1.04 -0.28
N TYR A 200 -32.99 1.98 -0.95
CA TYR A 200 -31.66 1.74 -1.46
C TYR A 200 -30.83 3.03 -1.65
N THR A 201 -29.55 2.83 -1.86
CA THR A 201 -28.61 3.86 -2.35
C THR A 201 -27.84 3.33 -3.55
N LEU A 202 -27.65 4.19 -4.57
CA LEU A 202 -26.80 3.91 -5.73
C LEU A 202 -25.41 4.52 -5.52
N PHE A 203 -24.38 3.68 -5.63
CA PHE A 203 -22.98 4.11 -5.64
C PHE A 203 -22.37 3.91 -7.02
N GLU A 204 -21.71 4.94 -7.51
CA GLU A 204 -20.96 4.92 -8.76
C GLU A 204 -19.46 4.77 -8.47
N TYR A 205 -18.82 3.99 -9.31
CA TYR A 205 -17.37 3.76 -9.31
C TYR A 205 -16.83 3.91 -10.73
N HIS A 206 -15.57 4.36 -10.83
CA HIS A 206 -14.81 4.33 -12.07
C HIS A 206 -13.58 3.45 -11.82
N ILE A 207 -13.63 2.21 -12.27
CA ILE A 207 -12.65 1.16 -11.95
C ILE A 207 -12.18 0.51 -13.25
N VAL A 208 -10.88 0.29 -13.36
CA VAL A 208 -10.30 -0.54 -14.42
C VAL A 208 -10.63 -1.99 -14.13
N PRO A 209 -11.42 -2.67 -14.97
CA PRO A 209 -11.76 -4.07 -14.74
C PRO A 209 -10.50 -4.93 -14.89
N CYS A 210 -10.11 -5.59 -13.80
CA CYS A 210 -9.02 -6.55 -13.78
C CYS A 210 -9.60 -7.94 -13.51
N TYR A 211 -9.34 -8.87 -14.40
CA TYR A 211 -9.62 -10.28 -14.16
C TYR A 211 -8.41 -10.90 -13.48
N ASN A 212 -8.61 -11.41 -12.27
CA ASN A 212 -7.63 -12.22 -11.54
C ASN A 212 -7.72 -13.69 -11.96
#